data_aab6e79b142d9df83aff1c694ff9945d
#
_entry.id   aab6e79b142d9df83aff1c694ff9945d
#
_cell.length_a   1.000
_cell.length_b   1.000
_cell.length_c   1.000
_cell.angle_alpha   90.00
_cell.angle_beta   90.00
_cell.angle_gamma   90.00
#
_symmetry.space_group_name_H-M   'P 1'
#
loop_
_entity.id
_entity.type
_entity.pdbx_description
1 polymer ?
#
loop_
_entity_poly.entity_id
_entity_poly.type
_entity_poly.pdbx_seq_one_letter_code
_entity_poly.pdbx_strand_id
1 'polypeptide(L)'
;GALLARLDDSTVRPVYDLAQRQLDAARKNLAEVQVRLDEAQRTLRRNEQLRAQKLVSESQLDAARAEALALAARLEALKSEVSVAESNVRVRVQDLRDLEVVAPFDGVVVSKDAQPGEVVSPISAGGGFTRTGIATIVDMTSREIEVDVNEAFINRVRANQKTEAVLDAYPDWSIPSHVINIVPTADRQKATVRVRIGFDGLDPRILPDMGVKVRFLEDGTAAQRSSAVVRIPTSSVVSEADTRYVWRVRDDTVERVAIRTGSEREGQIDVLSGLNAGDLVVTRPVEGLKDGAKIKQTADG
;
A
#
# COMPACT_ATOMS: atom_id res chain seq x y z
N GLY A 1 -14.54 9.74 -6.06
CA GLY A 1 -15.88 10.30 -6.13
C GLY A 1 -16.30 10.81 -7.50
N ALA A 2 -15.44 10.80 -8.55
CA ALA A 2 -15.84 11.18 -9.91
C ALA A 2 -16.80 10.14 -10.50
N LEU A 3 -17.83 10.59 -11.22
CA LEU A 3 -18.77 9.72 -11.91
C LEU A 3 -18.07 9.04 -13.09
N LEU A 4 -18.11 7.72 -13.13
CA LEU A 4 -17.51 6.90 -14.19
C LEU A 4 -18.55 6.44 -15.21
N ALA A 5 -19.71 6.01 -14.72
CA ALA A 5 -20.81 5.56 -15.56
C ALA A 5 -22.16 5.77 -14.86
N ARG A 6 -23.20 5.85 -15.67
CA ARG A 6 -24.58 5.81 -15.20
C ARG A 6 -25.30 4.65 -15.87
N LEU A 7 -25.91 3.80 -15.07
CA LEU A 7 -26.74 2.70 -15.55
C LEU A 7 -28.17 3.19 -15.84
N ASP A 8 -28.92 2.42 -16.61
CA ASP A 8 -30.31 2.73 -16.94
C ASP A 8 -31.19 2.66 -15.68
N ASP A 9 -31.89 3.75 -15.37
CA ASP A 9 -32.80 3.88 -14.22
C ASP A 9 -34.28 3.66 -14.55
N SER A 10 -34.59 3.31 -15.79
CA SER A 10 -35.97 3.21 -16.30
C SER A 10 -36.88 2.27 -15.51
N THR A 11 -36.31 1.26 -14.87
CA THR A 11 -37.05 0.30 -14.02
C THR A 11 -37.03 0.67 -12.53
N VAL A 12 -35.95 1.28 -12.05
CA VAL A 12 -35.75 1.58 -10.62
C VAL A 12 -36.45 2.89 -10.23
N ARG A 13 -36.42 3.90 -11.09
CA ARG A 13 -37.07 5.19 -10.83
C ARG A 13 -38.56 5.09 -10.57
N PRO A 14 -39.38 4.37 -11.37
CA PRO A 14 -40.82 4.20 -11.06
C PRO A 14 -41.07 3.54 -9.72
N VAL A 15 -40.22 2.61 -9.29
CA VAL A 15 -40.33 1.94 -7.99
C VAL A 15 -40.05 2.91 -6.83
N TYR A 16 -39.05 3.78 -6.99
CA TYR A 16 -38.79 4.89 -6.06
C TYR A 16 -39.99 5.84 -5.98
N ASP A 17 -40.54 6.27 -7.12
CA ASP A 17 -41.69 7.17 -7.19
C ASP A 17 -42.91 6.58 -6.52
N LEU A 18 -43.12 5.26 -6.66
CA LEU A 18 -44.20 4.54 -5.96
C LEU A 18 -43.99 4.57 -4.43
N ALA A 19 -42.78 4.25 -3.95
CA ALA A 19 -42.46 4.29 -2.54
C ALA A 19 -42.66 5.68 -1.94
N GLN A 20 -42.28 6.73 -2.67
CA GLN A 20 -42.48 8.13 -2.28
C GLN A 20 -43.96 8.47 -2.11
N ARG A 21 -44.80 8.04 -3.08
CA ARG A 21 -46.28 8.23 -2.99
C ARG A 21 -46.90 7.46 -1.82
N GLN A 22 -46.40 6.26 -1.52
CA GLN A 22 -46.85 5.49 -0.36
C GLN A 22 -46.52 6.20 0.95
N LEU A 23 -45.31 6.76 1.08
CA LEU A 23 -44.92 7.56 2.23
C LEU A 23 -45.82 8.81 2.39
N ASP A 24 -46.11 9.50 1.30
CA ASP A 24 -47.01 10.66 1.32
C ASP A 24 -48.41 10.31 1.73
N ALA A 25 -48.95 9.15 1.31
CA ALA A 25 -50.23 8.64 1.75
C ALA A 25 -50.23 8.30 3.27
N ALA A 26 -49.18 7.61 3.75
CA ALA A 26 -49.06 7.30 5.17
C ALA A 26 -48.98 8.56 6.04
N ARG A 27 -48.27 9.58 5.60
CA ARG A 27 -48.20 10.88 6.30
C ARG A 27 -49.53 11.62 6.34
N LYS A 28 -50.34 11.55 5.27
CA LYS A 28 -51.69 12.13 5.23
C LYS A 28 -52.63 11.40 6.21
N ASN A 29 -52.59 10.07 6.23
CA ASN A 29 -53.40 9.27 7.19
C ASN A 29 -52.99 9.59 8.64
N LEU A 30 -51.69 9.75 8.93
CA LEU A 30 -51.21 10.18 10.25
C LEU A 30 -51.76 11.55 10.63
N ALA A 31 -51.70 12.52 9.72
CA ALA A 31 -52.21 13.87 9.95
C ALA A 31 -53.72 13.88 10.21
N GLU A 32 -54.49 13.07 9.49
CA GLU A 32 -55.96 12.92 9.74
C GLU A 32 -56.23 12.41 11.17
N VAL A 33 -55.56 11.35 11.60
CA VAL A 33 -55.78 10.78 12.93
C VAL A 33 -55.27 11.73 14.01
N GLN A 34 -54.20 12.48 13.78
CA GLN A 34 -53.74 13.52 14.69
C GLN A 34 -54.84 14.57 14.94
N VAL A 35 -55.49 15.08 13.90
CA VAL A 35 -56.59 16.06 14.03
C VAL A 35 -57.78 15.46 14.80
N ARG A 36 -58.13 14.21 14.55
CA ARG A 36 -59.18 13.51 15.28
C ARG A 36 -58.87 13.33 16.77
N LEU A 37 -57.58 12.98 17.07
CA LEU A 37 -57.14 12.88 18.47
C LEU A 37 -57.19 14.23 19.19
N ASP A 38 -56.79 15.31 18.55
CA ASP A 38 -56.87 16.65 19.12
C ASP A 38 -58.30 17.05 19.41
N GLU A 39 -59.27 16.68 18.58
CA GLU A 39 -60.70 16.87 18.82
C GLU A 39 -61.22 16.01 19.99
N ALA A 40 -60.90 14.72 20.01
CA ALA A 40 -61.27 13.83 21.11
C ALA A 40 -60.69 14.28 22.45
N GLN A 41 -59.49 14.76 22.50
CA GLN A 41 -58.86 15.34 23.70
C GLN A 41 -59.56 16.61 24.17
N ARG A 42 -59.97 17.48 23.24
CA ARG A 42 -60.76 18.67 23.60
C ARG A 42 -62.11 18.26 24.20
N THR A 43 -62.76 17.29 23.62
CA THR A 43 -64.04 16.74 24.10
C THR A 43 -63.89 16.08 25.47
N LEU A 44 -62.82 15.29 25.67
CA LEU A 44 -62.50 14.69 26.97
C LEU A 44 -62.34 15.79 28.06
N ARG A 45 -61.50 16.79 27.82
CA ARG A 45 -61.27 17.91 28.75
C ARG A 45 -62.57 18.63 29.08
N ARG A 46 -63.45 18.83 28.11
CA ARG A 46 -64.76 19.47 28.35
C ARG A 46 -65.62 18.57 29.23
N ASN A 47 -65.71 17.27 28.98
CA ASN A 47 -66.46 16.34 29.79
C ASN A 47 -65.91 16.21 31.20
N GLU A 48 -64.62 16.27 31.42
CA GLU A 48 -64.00 16.30 32.74
C GLU A 48 -64.42 17.55 33.53
N GLN A 49 -64.45 18.73 32.91
CA GLN A 49 -64.93 19.97 33.54
C GLN A 49 -66.42 19.93 33.86
N LEU A 50 -67.26 19.42 32.96
CA LEU A 50 -68.71 19.28 33.18
C LEU A 50 -69.04 18.22 34.25
N ARG A 51 -68.25 17.14 34.34
CA ARG A 51 -68.36 16.11 35.37
C ARG A 51 -68.07 16.66 36.76
N ALA A 52 -67.06 17.51 36.89
CA ALA A 52 -66.75 18.21 38.13
C ALA A 52 -67.96 19.04 38.61
N GLN A 53 -68.76 19.58 37.70
CA GLN A 53 -70.01 20.29 37.96
C GLN A 53 -71.25 19.38 38.02
N LYS A 54 -71.08 18.05 37.94
CA LYS A 54 -72.17 17.03 37.94
C LYS A 54 -73.15 17.16 36.75
N LEU A 55 -72.75 17.76 35.63
CA LEU A 55 -73.59 18.04 34.47
C LEU A 55 -73.58 16.92 33.40
N VAL A 56 -72.66 15.95 33.52
CA VAL A 56 -72.56 14.77 32.63
C VAL A 56 -72.50 13.48 33.43
N SER A 57 -72.91 12.34 32.84
CA SER A 57 -72.82 11.04 33.46
C SER A 57 -71.36 10.50 33.46
N GLU A 58 -71.08 9.55 34.33
CA GLU A 58 -69.81 8.84 34.38
C GLU A 58 -69.55 8.06 33.09
N SER A 59 -70.56 7.42 32.57
CA SER A 59 -70.54 6.70 31.31
C SER A 59 -70.15 7.57 30.12
N GLN A 60 -70.56 8.87 30.08
CA GLN A 60 -70.19 9.82 29.04
C GLN A 60 -68.74 10.23 29.17
N LEU A 61 -68.22 10.40 30.39
CA LEU A 61 -66.82 10.67 30.62
C LEU A 61 -65.93 9.50 30.22
N ASP A 62 -66.30 8.27 30.60
CA ASP A 62 -65.58 7.04 30.27
C ASP A 62 -65.55 6.78 28.76
N ALA A 63 -66.65 7.03 28.05
CA ALA A 63 -66.69 6.93 26.60
C ALA A 63 -65.72 7.94 25.92
N ALA A 64 -65.68 9.20 26.37
CA ALA A 64 -64.77 10.20 25.82
C ALA A 64 -63.29 9.88 26.12
N ARG A 65 -63.01 9.29 27.30
CA ARG A 65 -61.68 8.81 27.66
C ARG A 65 -61.25 7.63 26.80
N ALA A 66 -62.12 6.65 26.61
CA ALA A 66 -61.83 5.49 25.77
C ALA A 66 -61.56 5.86 24.32
N GLU A 67 -62.33 6.82 23.76
CA GLU A 67 -62.10 7.33 22.40
C GLU A 67 -60.75 8.05 22.27
N ALA A 68 -60.38 8.93 23.20
CA ALA A 68 -59.10 9.62 23.18
C ALA A 68 -57.94 8.59 23.28
N LEU A 69 -58.04 7.59 24.13
CA LEU A 69 -57.03 6.52 24.26
C LEU A 69 -56.93 5.66 23.00
N ALA A 70 -58.06 5.31 22.38
CA ALA A 70 -58.07 4.53 21.14
C ALA A 70 -57.42 5.28 20.00
N LEU A 71 -57.68 6.60 19.83
CA LEU A 71 -57.07 7.43 18.82
C LEU A 71 -55.58 7.65 19.11
N ALA A 72 -55.15 7.80 20.36
CA ALA A 72 -53.77 7.87 20.73
C ALA A 72 -53.00 6.58 20.36
N ALA A 73 -53.54 5.42 20.65
CA ALA A 73 -52.96 4.13 20.25
C ALA A 73 -52.89 3.99 18.71
N ARG A 74 -53.95 4.44 18.02
CA ARG A 74 -54.01 4.43 16.55
C ARG A 74 -52.93 5.37 15.96
N LEU A 75 -52.69 6.53 16.55
CA LEU A 75 -51.66 7.47 16.14
C LEU A 75 -50.27 6.84 16.23
N GLU A 76 -49.97 6.14 17.33
CA GLU A 76 -48.67 5.47 17.50
C GLU A 76 -48.47 4.35 16.45
N ALA A 77 -49.52 3.61 16.13
CA ALA A 77 -49.47 2.60 15.04
C ALA A 77 -49.17 3.26 13.68
N LEU A 78 -49.81 4.40 13.35
CA LEU A 78 -49.55 5.13 12.11
C LEU A 78 -48.17 5.78 12.07
N LYS A 79 -47.62 6.23 13.19
CA LYS A 79 -46.22 6.69 13.26
C LYS A 79 -45.24 5.57 12.89
N SER A 80 -45.51 4.36 13.37
CA SER A 80 -44.72 3.19 13.01
C SER A 80 -44.84 2.87 11.51
N GLU A 81 -46.04 2.96 10.93
CA GLU A 81 -46.29 2.77 9.50
C GLU A 81 -45.52 3.80 8.65
N VAL A 82 -45.51 5.08 9.02
CA VAL A 82 -44.71 6.14 8.39
C VAL A 82 -43.25 5.80 8.47
N SER A 83 -42.73 5.35 9.61
CA SER A 83 -41.33 4.96 9.78
C SER A 83 -40.90 3.82 8.85
N VAL A 84 -41.80 2.83 8.67
CA VAL A 84 -41.60 1.73 7.70
C VAL A 84 -41.55 2.27 6.27
N ALA A 85 -42.53 3.13 5.90
CA ALA A 85 -42.54 3.74 4.57
C ALA A 85 -41.31 4.60 4.29
N GLU A 86 -40.82 5.36 5.27
CA GLU A 86 -39.56 6.14 5.18
C GLU A 86 -38.36 5.22 4.97
N SER A 87 -38.32 4.08 5.65
CA SER A 87 -37.26 3.08 5.49
C SER A 87 -37.28 2.49 4.08
N ASN A 88 -38.49 2.20 3.54
CA ASN A 88 -38.60 1.73 2.16
C ASN A 88 -38.09 2.77 1.15
N VAL A 89 -38.45 4.06 1.33
CA VAL A 89 -37.92 5.13 0.47
C VAL A 89 -36.40 5.18 0.53
N ARG A 90 -35.79 5.07 1.74
CA ARG A 90 -34.31 5.05 1.88
C ARG A 90 -33.66 3.91 1.07
N VAL A 91 -34.27 2.71 1.09
CA VAL A 91 -33.78 1.58 0.29
C VAL A 91 -33.82 1.93 -1.20
N ARG A 92 -34.95 2.49 -1.69
CA ARG A 92 -35.10 2.87 -3.12
C ARG A 92 -34.16 4.00 -3.54
N VAL A 93 -33.84 4.92 -2.63
CA VAL A 93 -32.82 5.94 -2.88
C VAL A 93 -31.43 5.31 -3.04
N GLN A 94 -31.13 4.27 -2.22
CA GLN A 94 -29.87 3.55 -2.38
C GLN A 94 -29.82 2.79 -3.72
N ASP A 95 -30.92 2.11 -4.09
CA ASP A 95 -31.02 1.43 -5.39
C ASP A 95 -30.71 2.40 -6.56
N LEU A 96 -31.20 3.66 -6.49
CA LEU A 96 -30.90 4.69 -7.50
C LEU A 96 -29.45 5.16 -7.46
N ARG A 97 -28.84 5.27 -6.28
CA ARG A 97 -27.42 5.65 -6.13
C ARG A 97 -26.49 4.58 -6.68
N ASP A 98 -26.86 3.31 -6.52
CA ASP A 98 -26.06 2.18 -7.01
C ASP A 98 -26.02 2.11 -8.54
N LEU A 99 -26.91 2.85 -9.24
CA LEU A 99 -26.87 3.03 -10.68
C LEU A 99 -25.83 4.09 -11.12
N GLU A 100 -25.32 4.90 -10.21
CA GLU A 100 -24.25 5.85 -10.45
C GLU A 100 -22.92 5.25 -9.99
N VAL A 101 -22.17 4.71 -10.93
CA VAL A 101 -20.85 4.14 -10.64
C VAL A 101 -19.83 5.26 -10.51
N VAL A 102 -19.31 5.43 -9.30
CA VAL A 102 -18.32 6.46 -8.96
C VAL A 102 -16.97 5.86 -8.64
N ALA A 103 -15.91 6.63 -8.85
CA ALA A 103 -14.55 6.21 -8.48
C ALA A 103 -14.44 6.02 -6.95
N PRO A 104 -14.01 4.84 -6.46
CA PRO A 104 -13.90 4.55 -5.04
C PRO A 104 -12.73 5.26 -4.37
N PHE A 105 -11.69 5.62 -5.12
CA PHE A 105 -10.49 6.33 -4.67
C PHE A 105 -9.96 7.26 -5.76
N ASP A 106 -9.00 8.10 -5.43
CA ASP A 106 -8.32 8.98 -6.37
C ASP A 106 -7.28 8.18 -7.18
N GLY A 107 -7.38 8.20 -8.49
CA GLY A 107 -6.53 7.39 -9.36
C GLY A 107 -6.66 7.76 -10.83
N VAL A 108 -5.98 7.00 -11.67
CA VAL A 108 -6.00 7.14 -13.13
C VAL A 108 -6.75 5.96 -13.73
N VAL A 109 -7.69 6.24 -14.63
CA VAL A 109 -8.37 5.19 -15.40
C VAL A 109 -7.42 4.65 -16.46
N VAL A 110 -7.08 3.37 -16.36
CA VAL A 110 -6.14 2.70 -17.30
C VAL A 110 -6.87 1.90 -18.37
N SER A 111 -8.10 1.45 -18.11
CA SER A 111 -8.93 0.81 -19.12
C SER A 111 -10.39 1.23 -18.98
N LYS A 112 -11.08 1.27 -20.14
CA LYS A 112 -12.54 1.40 -20.23
C LYS A 112 -13.07 0.11 -20.83
N ASP A 113 -13.70 -0.73 -19.98
CA ASP A 113 -14.06 -2.09 -20.35
C ASP A 113 -15.50 -2.22 -20.87
N ALA A 114 -16.38 -1.28 -20.55
CA ALA A 114 -17.76 -1.25 -21.00
C ALA A 114 -18.05 -0.09 -21.95
N GLN A 115 -18.95 -0.30 -22.93
CA GLN A 115 -19.43 0.72 -23.86
C GLN A 115 -20.87 1.11 -23.50
N PRO A 116 -21.30 2.35 -23.83
CA PRO A 116 -22.71 2.74 -23.70
C PRO A 116 -23.64 1.78 -24.48
N GLY A 117 -24.68 1.29 -23.81
CA GLY A 117 -25.63 0.33 -24.37
C GLY A 117 -25.29 -1.13 -24.10
N GLU A 118 -24.14 -1.44 -23.50
CA GLU A 118 -23.81 -2.81 -23.08
C GLU A 118 -24.49 -3.16 -21.75
N VAL A 119 -24.81 -4.44 -21.59
CA VAL A 119 -25.33 -4.99 -20.33
C VAL A 119 -24.15 -5.34 -19.42
N VAL A 120 -24.08 -4.72 -18.25
CA VAL A 120 -23.10 -4.99 -17.22
C VAL A 120 -23.73 -5.83 -16.11
N SER A 121 -23.08 -6.93 -15.73
CA SER A 121 -23.53 -7.78 -14.62
C SER A 121 -22.48 -7.84 -13.52
N PRO A 122 -22.84 -7.70 -12.25
CA PRO A 122 -21.91 -7.86 -11.13
C PRO A 122 -21.48 -9.32 -10.91
N ILE A 123 -22.17 -10.28 -11.54
CA ILE A 123 -21.89 -11.71 -11.41
C ILE A 123 -21.44 -12.23 -12.77
N SER A 124 -20.30 -12.92 -12.82
CA SER A 124 -19.85 -13.69 -13.98
C SER A 124 -20.81 -14.87 -14.23
N ALA A 125 -21.98 -14.57 -14.78
CA ALA A 125 -22.85 -15.61 -15.31
C ALA A 125 -22.19 -16.11 -16.61
N GLY A 126 -21.64 -17.29 -16.61
CA GLY A 126 -20.84 -18.01 -17.61
C GLY A 126 -21.27 -17.98 -19.08
N GLY A 127 -21.69 -16.83 -19.59
CA GLY A 127 -22.00 -16.56 -20.99
C GLY A 127 -21.10 -15.43 -21.50
N GLY A 128 -20.39 -15.68 -22.58
CA GLY A 128 -19.32 -14.84 -23.15
C GLY A 128 -19.68 -13.44 -23.63
N PHE A 129 -20.80 -12.87 -23.21
CA PHE A 129 -21.27 -11.52 -23.60
C PHE A 129 -21.51 -10.56 -22.43
N THR A 130 -21.32 -11.01 -21.18
CA THR A 130 -21.56 -10.17 -20.00
C THR A 130 -20.24 -9.72 -19.40
N ARG A 131 -19.96 -8.42 -19.44
CA ARG A 131 -18.77 -7.84 -18.82
C ARG A 131 -19.01 -7.62 -17.31
N THR A 132 -18.01 -7.91 -16.52
CA THR A 132 -18.06 -7.78 -15.05
C THR A 132 -17.51 -6.46 -14.53
N GLY A 133 -16.91 -5.64 -15.41
CA GLY A 133 -16.29 -4.37 -15.05
C GLY A 133 -16.65 -3.25 -16.02
N ILE A 134 -16.61 -2.02 -15.54
CA ILE A 134 -16.86 -0.81 -16.34
C ILE A 134 -15.53 -0.15 -16.73
N ALA A 135 -14.60 -0.05 -15.79
CA ALA A 135 -13.29 0.54 -15.95
C ALA A 135 -12.33 0.02 -14.89
N THR A 136 -11.03 0.05 -15.19
CA THR A 136 -9.97 -0.22 -14.23
C THR A 136 -9.33 1.10 -13.80
N ILE A 137 -9.28 1.33 -12.49
CA ILE A 137 -8.64 2.52 -11.89
C ILE A 137 -7.42 2.05 -11.11
N VAL A 138 -6.31 2.75 -11.30
CA VAL A 138 -5.05 2.48 -10.59
C VAL A 138 -4.70 3.67 -9.71
N ASP A 139 -4.37 3.39 -8.46
CA ASP A 139 -3.78 4.36 -7.55
C ASP A 139 -2.29 4.55 -7.91
N MET A 140 -1.98 5.74 -8.43
CA MET A 140 -0.62 6.08 -8.82
C MET A 140 0.27 6.49 -7.64
N THR A 141 -0.25 6.54 -6.43
CA THR A 141 0.51 6.91 -5.22
C THR A 141 1.03 5.71 -4.44
N SER A 142 0.42 4.54 -4.63
CA SER A 142 0.75 3.30 -3.92
C SER A 142 1.51 2.27 -4.76
N ARG A 143 2.26 2.74 -5.78
CA ARG A 143 3.04 1.84 -6.65
C ARG A 143 4.16 1.16 -5.90
N GLU A 144 4.30 -0.12 -6.13
CA GLU A 144 5.36 -0.95 -5.58
C GLU A 144 5.87 -1.94 -6.65
N ILE A 145 6.99 -2.55 -6.38
CA ILE A 145 7.59 -3.57 -7.25
C ILE A 145 7.34 -4.93 -6.63
N GLU A 146 6.82 -5.87 -7.40
CA GLU A 146 6.79 -7.28 -7.04
C GLU A 146 7.91 -8.02 -7.77
N VAL A 147 8.78 -8.66 -7.00
CA VAL A 147 9.90 -9.45 -7.53
C VAL A 147 9.77 -10.90 -7.08
N ASP A 148 9.84 -11.81 -8.03
CA ASP A 148 9.91 -13.24 -7.76
C ASP A 148 11.38 -13.64 -7.55
N VAL A 149 11.77 -13.86 -6.29
CA VAL A 149 13.12 -14.25 -5.89
C VAL A 149 13.20 -15.76 -5.78
N ASN A 150 14.22 -16.38 -6.37
CA ASN A 150 14.43 -17.82 -6.25
C ASN A 150 14.63 -18.23 -4.78
N GLU A 151 14.00 -19.33 -4.38
CA GLU A 151 13.99 -19.85 -3.00
C GLU A 151 15.41 -20.06 -2.43
N ALA A 152 16.39 -20.40 -3.27
CA ALA A 152 17.78 -20.58 -2.85
C ALA A 152 18.43 -19.28 -2.35
N PHE A 153 17.93 -18.11 -2.75
CA PHE A 153 18.50 -16.80 -2.39
C PHE A 153 17.66 -16.03 -1.38
N ILE A 154 16.47 -16.49 -1.05
CA ILE A 154 15.55 -15.76 -0.16
C ILE A 154 16.13 -15.49 1.22
N ASN A 155 17.01 -16.35 1.73
CA ASN A 155 17.70 -16.21 3.01
C ASN A 155 18.59 -14.94 3.11
N ARG A 156 18.93 -14.34 1.96
CA ARG A 156 19.75 -13.11 1.89
C ARG A 156 18.89 -11.85 1.85
N VAL A 157 17.60 -11.99 1.67
CA VAL A 157 16.66 -10.85 1.62
C VAL A 157 16.11 -10.59 3.00
N ARG A 158 16.13 -9.34 3.42
CA ARG A 158 15.62 -8.88 4.72
C ARG A 158 14.64 -7.72 4.54
N ALA A 159 13.69 -7.59 5.46
CA ALA A 159 12.83 -6.41 5.51
C ALA A 159 13.66 -5.13 5.71
N ASN A 160 13.25 -4.03 5.07
CA ASN A 160 13.95 -2.73 5.03
C ASN A 160 15.34 -2.77 4.39
N GLN A 161 15.74 -3.86 3.73
CA GLN A 161 16.98 -3.92 2.98
C GLN A 161 16.91 -2.94 1.81
N LYS A 162 17.99 -2.16 1.63
CA LYS A 162 18.10 -1.23 0.51
C LYS A 162 18.23 -1.97 -0.81
N THR A 163 17.55 -1.46 -1.82
CA THR A 163 17.56 -2.01 -3.17
C THR A 163 17.71 -0.88 -4.19
N GLU A 164 18.15 -1.23 -5.38
CA GLU A 164 18.16 -0.35 -6.55
C GLU A 164 17.28 -0.99 -7.62
N ALA A 165 16.29 -0.24 -8.07
CA ALA A 165 15.42 -0.65 -9.16
C ALA A 165 15.82 0.07 -10.45
N VAL A 166 15.87 -0.68 -11.55
CA VAL A 166 16.12 -0.16 -12.90
C VAL A 166 14.99 -0.64 -13.79
N LEU A 167 14.25 0.30 -14.35
CA LEU A 167 13.18 0.00 -15.30
C LEU A 167 13.76 -0.40 -16.66
N ASP A 168 13.20 -1.39 -17.32
CA ASP A 168 13.64 -1.80 -18.65
C ASP A 168 13.47 -0.67 -19.70
N ALA A 169 12.49 0.21 -19.49
CA ALA A 169 12.29 1.40 -20.33
C ALA A 169 13.35 2.50 -20.12
N TYR A 170 14.04 2.52 -18.97
CA TYR A 170 15.01 3.53 -18.60
C TYR A 170 16.27 2.89 -17.98
N PRO A 171 17.12 2.24 -18.79
CA PRO A 171 18.25 1.43 -18.29
C PRO A 171 19.33 2.25 -17.58
N ASP A 172 19.44 3.54 -17.88
CA ASP A 172 20.42 4.44 -17.28
C ASP A 172 19.92 5.10 -15.98
N TRP A 173 18.68 4.80 -15.56
CA TRP A 173 18.07 5.39 -14.38
C TRP A 173 17.93 4.38 -13.26
N SER A 174 18.80 4.51 -12.24
CA SER A 174 18.72 3.74 -11.00
C SER A 174 17.82 4.46 -9.99
N ILE A 175 16.80 3.76 -9.49
CA ILE A 175 15.79 4.28 -8.57
C ILE A 175 16.05 3.66 -7.19
N PRO A 176 16.36 4.49 -6.16
CA PRO A 176 16.47 4.00 -4.79
C PRO A 176 15.15 3.40 -4.31
N SER A 177 15.25 2.25 -3.67
CA SER A 177 14.10 1.48 -3.21
C SER A 177 14.46 0.64 -1.99
N HIS A 178 13.48 0.06 -1.33
CA HIS A 178 13.69 -0.79 -0.16
C HIS A 178 12.68 -1.93 -0.11
N VAL A 179 13.07 -3.03 0.52
CA VAL A 179 12.18 -4.19 0.75
C VAL A 179 11.11 -3.82 1.77
N ILE A 180 9.84 -3.85 1.37
CA ILE A 180 8.70 -3.67 2.29
C ILE A 180 8.51 -4.94 3.11
N ASN A 181 8.26 -6.06 2.43
CA ASN A 181 8.07 -7.35 3.06
C ASN A 181 8.35 -8.52 2.09
N ILE A 182 8.48 -9.69 2.66
CA ILE A 182 8.56 -10.97 1.94
C ILE A 182 7.21 -11.65 2.15
N VAL A 183 6.53 -11.99 1.05
CA VAL A 183 5.24 -12.69 1.12
C VAL A 183 5.52 -14.15 1.53
N PRO A 184 4.94 -14.63 2.66
CA PRO A 184 5.28 -15.96 3.18
C PRO A 184 4.58 -17.10 2.40
N THR A 185 4.66 -17.03 1.06
CA THR A 185 4.06 -18.00 0.15
C THR A 185 5.02 -18.23 -1.00
N ALA A 186 5.45 -19.48 -1.17
CA ALA A 186 6.28 -19.86 -2.30
C ALA A 186 5.43 -20.35 -3.48
N ASP A 187 5.78 -19.93 -4.68
CA ASP A 187 5.25 -20.51 -5.91
C ASP A 187 6.01 -21.81 -6.21
N ARG A 188 5.34 -22.95 -6.00
CA ARG A 188 5.96 -24.28 -6.22
C ARG A 188 6.31 -24.56 -7.69
N GLN A 189 5.62 -23.93 -8.63
CA GLN A 189 5.89 -24.15 -10.06
C GLN A 189 7.16 -23.44 -10.51
N LYS A 190 7.41 -22.26 -9.94
CA LYS A 190 8.58 -21.43 -10.27
C LYS A 190 9.73 -21.56 -9.27
N ALA A 191 9.51 -22.21 -8.12
CA ALA A 191 10.44 -22.24 -6.98
C ALA A 191 10.89 -20.84 -6.57
N THR A 192 9.94 -19.90 -6.48
CA THR A 192 10.20 -18.50 -6.14
C THR A 192 9.35 -18.06 -4.96
N VAL A 193 9.84 -17.07 -4.23
CA VAL A 193 9.14 -16.36 -3.17
C VAL A 193 8.99 -14.91 -3.61
N ARG A 194 7.79 -14.38 -3.46
CA ARG A 194 7.49 -13.00 -3.83
C ARG A 194 7.98 -12.02 -2.77
N VAL A 195 8.68 -11.00 -3.22
CA VAL A 195 9.18 -9.89 -2.40
C VAL A 195 8.56 -8.60 -2.89
N ARG A 196 7.99 -7.83 -1.98
CA ARG A 196 7.44 -6.50 -2.26
C ARG A 196 8.46 -5.43 -1.90
N ILE A 197 8.68 -4.50 -2.83
CA ILE A 197 9.71 -3.46 -2.75
C ILE A 197 9.05 -2.12 -3.00
N GLY A 198 9.27 -1.17 -2.10
CA GLY A 198 8.80 0.21 -2.20
C GLY A 198 9.83 1.11 -2.84
N PHE A 199 9.38 2.08 -3.61
CA PHE A 199 10.21 3.17 -4.09
C PHE A 199 10.45 4.19 -2.98
N ASP A 200 11.66 4.70 -2.81
CA ASP A 200 11.96 5.80 -1.87
C ASP A 200 11.42 7.14 -2.37
N GLY A 201 11.14 7.24 -3.67
CA GLY A 201 10.50 8.37 -4.30
C GLY A 201 9.73 7.95 -5.55
N LEU A 202 8.51 8.46 -5.69
CA LEU A 202 7.66 8.18 -6.85
C LEU A 202 7.89 9.24 -7.92
N ASP A 203 8.12 8.79 -9.16
CA ASP A 203 8.25 9.63 -10.36
C ASP A 203 7.11 9.32 -11.33
N PRO A 204 6.54 10.32 -12.03
CA PRO A 204 5.47 10.10 -13.02
C PRO A 204 5.84 9.14 -14.16
N ARG A 205 7.12 8.95 -14.45
CA ARG A 205 7.61 8.01 -15.47
C ARG A 205 7.46 6.54 -15.09
N ILE A 206 7.29 6.25 -13.81
CA ILE A 206 7.07 4.89 -13.34
C ILE A 206 5.61 4.54 -13.59
N LEU A 207 5.32 3.70 -14.57
CA LEU A 207 3.96 3.27 -14.88
C LEU A 207 3.71 1.85 -14.37
N PRO A 208 2.44 1.50 -14.08
CA PRO A 208 2.08 0.12 -13.77
C PRO A 208 2.50 -0.85 -14.87
N ASP A 209 2.75 -2.10 -14.51
CA ASP A 209 3.10 -3.21 -15.41
C ASP A 209 4.41 -3.03 -16.21
N MET A 210 5.26 -2.07 -15.81
CA MET A 210 6.60 -1.95 -16.38
C MET A 210 7.52 -3.07 -15.90
N GLY A 211 8.34 -3.62 -16.83
CA GLY A 211 9.44 -4.51 -16.50
C GLY A 211 10.50 -3.80 -15.67
N VAL A 212 10.94 -4.42 -14.57
CA VAL A 212 11.92 -3.86 -13.65
C VAL A 212 12.94 -4.91 -13.23
N LYS A 213 14.21 -4.50 -13.14
CA LYS A 213 15.30 -5.28 -12.57
C LYS A 213 15.68 -4.69 -11.22
N VAL A 214 15.74 -5.53 -10.20
CA VAL A 214 16.08 -5.10 -8.85
C VAL A 214 17.41 -5.71 -8.42
N ARG A 215 18.29 -4.85 -7.91
CA ARG A 215 19.53 -5.24 -7.26
C ARG A 215 19.38 -5.07 -5.76
N PHE A 216 19.53 -6.16 -5.00
CA PHE A 216 19.54 -6.12 -3.54
C PHE A 216 20.92 -5.70 -3.07
N LEU A 217 20.99 -4.67 -2.24
CA LEU A 217 22.24 -4.18 -1.66
C LEU A 217 22.45 -4.89 -0.32
N GLU A 218 23.67 -5.41 -0.08
CA GLU A 218 23.99 -6.03 1.20
C GLU A 218 24.22 -4.92 2.26
N ASP A 219 23.49 -5.00 3.37
CA ASP A 219 23.69 -4.14 4.53
C ASP A 219 25.03 -4.53 5.18
N GLY A 220 26.03 -3.67 5.07
CA GLY A 220 27.23 -3.80 5.88
C GLY A 220 28.56 -3.97 5.14
N THR A 221 28.62 -3.88 3.82
CA THR A 221 29.90 -3.88 3.12
C THR A 221 30.31 -2.51 2.58
N ALA A 222 29.80 -1.43 3.17
CA ALA A 222 30.41 -0.11 2.95
C ALA A 222 31.86 -0.01 3.52
N ALA A 223 32.29 -0.98 4.33
CA ALA A 223 33.66 -1.06 4.85
C ALA A 223 34.57 -2.01 4.06
N GLN A 224 34.06 -2.76 3.11
CA GLN A 224 34.84 -3.52 2.11
C GLN A 224 34.77 -2.90 0.72
N ARG A 225 34.50 -1.60 0.63
CA ARG A 225 34.93 -0.86 -0.56
C ARG A 225 36.43 -0.90 -0.58
N SER A 226 36.95 -1.80 -1.43
CA SER A 226 38.32 -1.75 -1.90
C SER A 226 39.26 -1.09 -0.88
N SER A 227 39.75 -1.81 0.13
CA SER A 227 41.14 -1.69 0.41
C SER A 227 41.79 -1.78 -0.98
N ALA A 228 42.26 -0.66 -1.53
CA ALA A 228 42.97 -0.63 -2.78
C ALA A 228 44.00 -1.72 -2.63
N VAL A 229 43.84 -2.81 -3.37
CA VAL A 229 44.76 -3.94 -3.26
C VAL A 229 46.11 -3.34 -3.69
N VAL A 230 46.97 -3.14 -2.67
CA VAL A 230 48.32 -2.55 -2.91
C VAL A 230 49.09 -3.63 -3.64
N ARG A 231 49.48 -3.36 -4.88
CA ARG A 231 50.31 -4.27 -5.68
C ARG A 231 51.73 -3.87 -5.53
N ILE A 232 52.56 -4.85 -5.26
CA ILE A 232 54.04 -4.66 -5.18
C ILE A 232 54.71 -5.73 -6.06
N PRO A 233 55.92 -5.41 -6.56
CA PRO A 233 56.72 -6.42 -7.28
C PRO A 233 56.99 -7.61 -6.37
N THR A 234 56.88 -8.82 -6.92
CA THR A 234 57.18 -10.08 -6.15
C THR A 234 58.61 -10.05 -5.60
N SER A 235 59.54 -9.38 -6.28
CA SER A 235 60.92 -9.21 -5.83
C SER A 235 61.07 -8.36 -4.54
N SER A 236 60.05 -7.67 -4.09
CA SER A 236 60.02 -6.90 -2.86
C SER A 236 59.66 -7.74 -1.63
N VAL A 237 59.12 -8.94 -1.83
CA VAL A 237 58.65 -9.81 -0.76
C VAL A 237 59.77 -10.73 -0.30
N VAL A 238 60.07 -10.68 0.98
CA VAL A 238 61.00 -11.61 1.63
C VAL A 238 60.18 -12.64 2.41
N SER A 239 60.48 -13.91 2.19
CA SER A 239 59.84 -15.03 2.93
C SER A 239 60.85 -15.62 3.92
N GLU A 240 60.51 -15.61 5.18
CA GLU A 240 61.34 -16.23 6.24
C GLU A 240 60.46 -17.19 7.04
N ALA A 241 60.73 -18.47 6.96
CA ALA A 241 59.90 -19.57 7.48
C ALA A 241 58.46 -19.42 6.94
N ASP A 242 57.49 -19.18 7.83
CA ASP A 242 56.06 -19.12 7.49
C ASP A 242 55.53 -17.68 7.41
N THR A 243 56.42 -16.67 7.47
CA THR A 243 56.04 -15.27 7.52
C THR A 243 56.58 -14.52 6.27
N ARG A 244 55.71 -13.79 5.61
CA ARG A 244 56.08 -12.89 4.51
C ARG A 244 56.17 -11.46 5.01
N TYR A 245 57.22 -10.75 4.65
CA TYR A 245 57.43 -9.36 5.01
C TYR A 245 58.05 -8.56 3.88
N VAL A 246 57.91 -7.26 3.95
CA VAL A 246 58.58 -6.29 3.07
C VAL A 246 59.35 -5.26 3.89
N TRP A 247 60.31 -4.62 3.25
CA TRP A 247 61.01 -3.48 3.83
C TRP A 247 60.35 -2.20 3.34
N ARG A 248 59.59 -1.54 4.25
CA ARG A 248 58.96 -0.26 3.99
C ARG A 248 59.96 0.84 4.28
N VAL A 249 60.05 1.84 3.38
CA VAL A 249 60.93 3.01 3.55
C VAL A 249 60.16 4.11 4.27
N ARG A 250 60.73 4.63 5.35
CA ARG A 250 60.24 5.77 6.09
C ARG A 250 61.39 6.66 6.53
N ASP A 251 61.36 7.95 6.19
CA ASP A 251 62.38 8.96 6.60
C ASP A 251 63.82 8.49 6.41
N ASP A 252 64.17 7.96 5.22
CA ASP A 252 65.50 7.39 4.87
C ASP A 252 65.91 6.13 5.69
N THR A 253 65.00 5.52 6.41
CA THR A 253 65.24 4.25 7.10
C THR A 253 64.28 3.17 6.61
N VAL A 254 64.66 1.91 6.76
CA VAL A 254 63.82 0.78 6.42
C VAL A 254 63.21 0.16 7.69
N GLU A 255 61.93 -0.15 7.59
CA GLU A 255 61.16 -0.81 8.63
C GLU A 255 60.66 -2.16 8.09
N ARG A 256 60.82 -3.21 8.88
CA ARG A 256 60.31 -4.56 8.56
C ARG A 256 58.81 -4.63 8.83
N VAL A 257 57.99 -4.80 7.79
CA VAL A 257 56.52 -4.87 7.90
C VAL A 257 56.07 -6.24 7.47
N ALA A 258 55.42 -6.96 8.37
CA ALA A 258 54.75 -8.23 8.03
C ALA A 258 53.54 -7.96 7.14
N ILE A 259 53.41 -8.75 6.08
CA ILE A 259 52.31 -8.60 5.12
C ILE A 259 51.56 -9.89 4.93
N ARG A 260 50.26 -9.80 4.62
CA ARG A 260 49.48 -10.91 4.08
C ARG A 260 49.31 -10.72 2.58
N THR A 261 49.74 -11.68 1.81
CA THR A 261 49.71 -11.64 0.34
C THR A 261 48.50 -12.42 -0.18
N GLY A 262 47.95 -11.98 -1.31
CA GLY A 262 46.92 -12.61 -2.08
C GLY A 262 47.44 -13.30 -3.34
N SER A 263 46.76 -13.07 -4.47
CA SER A 263 47.14 -13.65 -5.77
C SER A 263 48.36 -12.99 -6.37
N GLU A 264 49.18 -13.79 -7.06
CA GLU A 264 50.37 -13.34 -7.82
C GLU A 264 50.04 -13.39 -9.32
N ARG A 265 50.29 -12.30 -10.04
CA ARG A 265 50.10 -12.18 -11.49
C ARG A 265 51.17 -11.29 -12.09
N GLU A 266 51.75 -11.72 -13.19
CA GLU A 266 52.68 -10.92 -14.00
C GLU A 266 53.85 -10.32 -13.20
N GLY A 267 54.41 -11.05 -12.22
CA GLY A 267 55.51 -10.58 -11.41
C GLY A 267 55.14 -9.52 -10.34
N GLN A 268 53.83 -9.34 -10.12
CA GLN A 268 53.29 -8.53 -9.03
C GLN A 268 52.47 -9.38 -8.08
N ILE A 269 52.47 -9.03 -6.80
CA ILE A 269 51.67 -9.72 -5.77
C ILE A 269 50.73 -8.74 -5.09
N ASP A 270 49.50 -9.18 -4.90
CA ASP A 270 48.48 -8.44 -4.18
C ASP A 270 48.76 -8.49 -2.68
N VAL A 271 48.85 -7.34 -2.01
CA VAL A 271 48.97 -7.25 -0.55
C VAL A 271 47.60 -6.98 0.06
N LEU A 272 47.11 -7.92 0.86
CA LEU A 272 45.81 -7.84 1.48
C LEU A 272 45.82 -7.06 2.82
N SER A 273 46.98 -7.02 3.50
CA SER A 273 47.17 -6.23 4.72
C SER A 273 48.66 -6.00 5.01
N GLY A 274 48.98 -4.91 5.72
CA GLY A 274 50.35 -4.56 6.14
C GLY A 274 50.93 -3.32 5.42
N LEU A 275 50.40 -2.93 4.27
CA LEU A 275 50.82 -1.74 3.55
C LEU A 275 49.61 -0.85 3.22
N ASN A 276 49.86 0.45 3.12
CA ASN A 276 48.94 1.46 2.62
C ASN A 276 49.29 1.91 1.22
N ALA A 277 48.30 2.41 0.47
CA ALA A 277 48.57 3.03 -0.81
C ALA A 277 49.46 4.26 -0.62
N GLY A 278 50.59 4.29 -1.37
CA GLY A 278 51.62 5.35 -1.26
C GLY A 278 52.85 4.98 -0.39
N ASP A 279 52.81 3.83 0.31
CA ASP A 279 54.00 3.32 1.00
C ASP A 279 55.11 2.96 -0.03
N LEU A 280 56.33 3.39 0.23
CA LEU A 280 57.50 3.03 -0.57
C LEU A 280 58.12 1.73 -0.01
N VAL A 281 58.39 0.77 -0.90
CA VAL A 281 58.97 -0.51 -0.52
C VAL A 281 60.29 -0.78 -1.28
N VAL A 282 61.19 -1.46 -0.65
CA VAL A 282 62.47 -1.85 -1.28
C VAL A 282 62.20 -3.00 -2.27
N THR A 283 62.49 -2.80 -3.56
CA THR A 283 62.19 -3.76 -4.64
C THR A 283 63.14 -4.97 -4.70
N ARG A 284 64.36 -4.82 -4.23
CA ARG A 284 65.39 -5.90 -4.16
C ARG A 284 66.17 -5.77 -2.86
N PRO A 285 65.67 -6.26 -1.74
CA PRO A 285 66.33 -6.20 -0.46
C PRO A 285 67.62 -7.04 -0.48
N VAL A 286 68.73 -6.49 -0.02
CA VAL A 286 70.02 -7.22 0.12
C VAL A 286 69.94 -8.13 1.37
N GLU A 287 70.60 -9.28 1.28
CA GLU A 287 70.72 -10.18 2.43
C GLU A 287 71.41 -9.48 3.61
N GLY A 288 70.83 -9.56 4.79
CA GLY A 288 71.37 -8.96 6.02
C GLY A 288 70.88 -7.54 6.32
N LEU A 289 69.87 -7.02 5.57
CA LEU A 289 69.24 -5.74 5.89
C LEU A 289 68.56 -5.82 7.27
N LYS A 290 68.84 -4.84 8.17
CA LYS A 290 68.31 -4.78 9.51
C LYS A 290 67.29 -3.68 9.65
N ASP A 291 66.33 -3.89 10.53
CA ASP A 291 65.34 -2.88 10.89
C ASP A 291 66.01 -1.59 11.39
N GLY A 292 65.57 -0.45 10.89
CA GLY A 292 66.22 0.88 11.15
C GLY A 292 67.46 1.20 10.34
N ALA A 293 67.90 0.33 9.41
CA ALA A 293 69.04 0.64 8.56
C ALA A 293 68.79 1.87 7.67
N LYS A 294 69.76 2.76 7.56
CA LYS A 294 69.70 3.92 6.69
C LYS A 294 69.90 3.50 5.21
N ILE A 295 69.07 3.98 4.36
CA ILE A 295 69.16 3.78 2.92
C ILE A 295 69.36 5.10 2.20
N LYS A 296 69.99 5.05 1.03
CA LYS A 296 70.09 6.19 0.13
C LYS A 296 69.23 5.85 -1.08
N GLN A 297 68.18 6.63 -1.31
CA GLN A 297 67.38 6.45 -2.53
C GLN A 297 68.22 6.72 -3.78
N THR A 298 68.34 5.74 -4.62
CA THR A 298 68.84 5.93 -6.00
C THR A 298 67.61 5.93 -6.88
N ALA A 299 67.27 7.06 -7.48
CA ALA A 299 66.22 7.13 -8.48
C ALA A 299 66.75 6.43 -9.75
N ASP A 300 66.36 5.18 -9.90
CA ASP A 300 66.42 4.52 -11.21
C ASP A 300 65.01 4.62 -11.83
N GLY A 301 65.00 5.15 -13.08
CA GLY A 301 63.85 5.53 -13.85
C GLY A 301 62.93 4.39 -14.29
#